data_f477cd4c02e2f94ce84e3f328d22f306
#
_entry.id   f477cd4c02e2f94ce84e3f328d22f306
#
_cell.length_a   1.000
_cell.length_b   1.000
_cell.length_c   1.000
_cell.angle_alpha   90.00
_cell.angle_beta   90.00
_cell.angle_gamma   90.00
#
_symmetry.space_group_name_H-M   'P 1'
#
loop_
_entity.id
_entity.type
_entity.pdbx_description
1 polymer ?
#
loop_
_entity_poly.entity_id
_entity_poly.type
_entity_poly.pdbx_seq_one_letter_code
_entity_poly.pdbx_strand_id
1 'polypeptide(L)'
;MKIKNILPIAIMVLLPFGGGWMGMTSCVSDDTTLPTRPLSEINIDGGIEALYNINKNETLRIKPALSQTNQPKTVTYTWEVDQQVYSHEEEFTYPAKELGTFQCRLIVENEDGKTFFPFTVNVNSPYEEGIALLSQQPDGTSMLSFMLTPSNGGPRSFTTGDCFSVNNPDLTFSPRCIDMVQSSGSLILACQGALPSASGAAQPVASSPSSGNGAAPTIYYLNEKTLVAENVVPVTEYDDFVPTRLVIPSVGASGVAYPILCENGSVYEFSTTEGAISKPTNFRYKYAQTCLAHDDGGAGWSFDLVFWDKEKGDLCDLYSGYGPYYCSTKYLLVRDSVNAQTNYFANNDIVKIVGIDLTAKQKRTDKSEMLILTKNAFLTRKTILSTGFWEYDASAGAAKLWDNGGTSTACIGTNIINEQTPCVANKTYYSLLFGDKNQVRRWNYATSQSLDKADVLQTFGSDRAIVTDLVLSADHLTTYVAFYEPDQTGLNGSVYVISTDTGEILERYDNVCYRPVKMIYKKK
;
A
#
# COMPACT_ATOMS: atom_id res chain seq x y z
N MET A 1 -6.25 45.41 -5.13
CA MET A 1 -7.60 45.91 -5.11
C MET A 1 -8.32 45.30 -3.90
N LYS A 2 -8.54 46.12 -2.84
CA LYS A 2 -9.10 45.68 -1.55
C LYS A 2 -10.62 45.68 -1.64
N ILE A 3 -11.27 44.59 -1.24
CA ILE A 3 -12.70 44.57 -0.99
C ILE A 3 -12.92 44.24 0.48
N LYS A 4 -13.62 45.16 1.11
CA LYS A 4 -13.92 45.23 2.55
C LYS A 4 -15.07 44.30 2.93
N ASN A 5 -14.98 43.75 4.12
CA ASN A 5 -16.03 43.07 4.87
C ASN A 5 -17.20 44.03 5.13
N ILE A 6 -18.43 43.56 4.93
CA ILE A 6 -19.63 44.20 5.41
C ILE A 6 -20.35 43.23 6.35
N LEU A 7 -20.41 43.61 7.61
CA LEU A 7 -21.22 43.01 8.67
C LEU A 7 -22.67 43.58 8.58
N PRO A 8 -23.72 42.80 8.72
CA PRO A 8 -25.05 43.36 8.92
C PRO A 8 -25.32 43.63 10.40
N ILE A 9 -25.67 44.88 10.66
CA ILE A 9 -26.13 45.40 11.95
C ILE A 9 -27.57 44.95 12.15
N ALA A 10 -27.84 44.23 13.23
CA ALA A 10 -29.20 43.95 13.68
C ALA A 10 -29.77 45.18 14.44
N ILE A 11 -30.79 45.79 13.92
CA ILE A 11 -31.52 46.86 14.56
C ILE A 11 -32.54 46.26 15.52
N MET A 12 -32.34 46.52 16.82
CA MET A 12 -33.27 46.20 17.90
C MET A 12 -34.28 47.35 18.04
N VAL A 13 -35.51 47.11 17.68
CA VAL A 13 -36.62 48.09 17.90
C VAL A 13 -37.20 47.83 19.28
N LEU A 14 -36.98 48.79 20.18
CA LEU A 14 -37.64 48.88 21.48
C LEU A 14 -38.99 49.63 21.29
N LEU A 15 -40.08 48.96 21.57
CA LEU A 15 -41.38 49.60 21.77
C LEU A 15 -41.73 49.60 23.27
N PRO A 16 -42.08 50.75 23.84
CA PRO A 16 -42.56 50.79 25.21
C PRO A 16 -44.09 50.62 25.21
N PHE A 17 -44.60 49.64 25.89
CA PHE A 17 -46.00 49.66 26.33
C PHE A 17 -46.07 49.77 27.82
N GLY A 18 -46.55 50.88 28.24
CA GLY A 18 -46.91 51.21 29.61
C GLY A 18 -48.27 50.69 29.99
N GLY A 19 -48.42 50.39 31.23
CA GLY A 19 -49.61 50.57 32.01
C GLY A 19 -50.59 49.40 32.09
N GLY A 20 -50.75 48.89 33.28
CA GLY A 20 -51.94 48.11 33.62
C GLY A 20 -51.66 47.16 34.79
N TRP A 21 -51.53 47.68 36.01
CA TRP A 21 -51.71 46.90 37.21
C TRP A 21 -53.15 46.43 37.35
N MET A 22 -53.41 45.13 37.10
CA MET A 22 -54.54 44.44 37.70
C MET A 22 -53.97 43.20 38.40
N GLY A 23 -53.88 43.30 39.69
CA GLY A 23 -53.59 42.16 40.56
C GLY A 23 -54.78 41.20 40.46
N MET A 24 -54.51 40.07 39.87
CA MET A 24 -55.28 38.86 40.12
C MET A 24 -54.41 37.92 40.93
N THR A 25 -54.51 38.00 42.24
CA THR A 25 -54.09 36.91 43.12
C THR A 25 -55.04 35.78 42.93
N SER A 26 -54.76 34.93 41.93
CA SER A 26 -55.32 33.60 41.91
C SER A 26 -54.49 32.76 42.83
N CYS A 27 -54.87 32.72 44.09
CA CYS A 27 -54.48 31.61 44.95
C CYS A 27 -55.27 30.39 44.44
N VAL A 28 -54.74 29.73 43.45
CA VAL A 28 -55.06 28.32 43.26
C VAL A 28 -54.23 27.59 44.27
N SER A 29 -54.81 27.23 45.40
CA SER A 29 -54.26 26.18 46.23
C SER A 29 -54.34 24.92 45.40
N ASP A 30 -53.22 24.53 44.83
CA ASP A 30 -53.10 23.23 44.18
C ASP A 30 -53.04 22.18 45.27
N ASP A 31 -54.23 21.75 45.71
CA ASP A 31 -54.39 20.62 46.65
C ASP A 31 -54.23 19.27 45.97
N THR A 32 -53.71 19.23 44.74
CA THR A 32 -53.31 17.99 44.09
C THR A 32 -51.91 17.57 44.52
N THR A 33 -51.69 17.39 45.79
CA THR A 33 -50.59 16.51 46.25
C THR A 33 -50.98 15.07 45.98
N LEU A 34 -50.93 14.68 44.71
CA LEU A 34 -50.85 13.26 44.39
C LEU A 34 -49.59 12.74 45.10
N PRO A 35 -49.73 11.64 45.89
CA PRO A 35 -48.57 11.06 46.51
C PRO A 35 -47.51 10.78 45.42
N THR A 36 -46.41 11.56 45.46
CA THR A 36 -45.31 11.39 44.52
C THR A 36 -44.73 10.00 44.76
N ARG A 37 -45.03 9.08 43.84
CA ARG A 37 -44.40 7.78 43.86
C ARG A 37 -42.94 7.94 43.53
N PRO A 38 -42.01 7.47 44.37
CA PRO A 38 -40.59 7.54 44.04
C PRO A 38 -40.35 6.69 42.77
N LEU A 39 -39.81 7.33 41.74
CA LEU A 39 -39.48 6.67 40.48
C LEU A 39 -38.20 5.84 40.64
N SER A 40 -38.18 4.70 39.99
CA SER A 40 -36.97 3.87 39.87
C SER A 40 -36.17 4.33 38.64
N GLU A 41 -35.31 5.33 38.87
CA GLU A 41 -34.44 5.85 37.81
C GLU A 41 -33.33 4.83 37.49
N ILE A 42 -33.06 4.65 36.20
CA ILE A 42 -32.02 3.75 35.71
C ILE A 42 -30.74 4.53 35.49
N ASN A 43 -29.66 4.08 36.16
CA ASN A 43 -28.32 4.60 35.93
C ASN A 43 -27.48 3.57 35.20
N ILE A 44 -26.67 4.01 34.26
CA ILE A 44 -25.65 3.20 33.58
C ILE A 44 -24.33 3.49 34.28
N ASP A 45 -23.87 2.55 35.12
CA ASP A 45 -22.71 2.74 36.00
C ASP A 45 -21.39 2.38 35.33
N GLY A 46 -21.44 1.73 34.15
CA GLY A 46 -20.26 1.32 33.40
C GLY A 46 -20.53 0.19 32.43
N GLY A 47 -19.48 -0.47 31.96
CA GLY A 47 -19.57 -1.57 31.00
C GLY A 47 -19.88 -1.12 29.57
N ILE A 48 -19.99 0.20 29.35
CA ILE A 48 -20.19 0.79 28.03
C ILE A 48 -19.36 2.08 27.94
N GLU A 49 -18.71 2.29 26.80
CA GLU A 49 -17.89 3.47 26.50
C GLU A 49 -18.56 4.31 25.40
N ALA A 50 -18.20 5.59 25.33
CA ALA A 50 -18.73 6.50 24.32
C ALA A 50 -18.19 6.23 22.91
N LEU A 51 -17.04 5.56 22.80
CA LEU A 51 -16.35 5.30 21.54
C LEU A 51 -15.67 3.93 21.55
N TYR A 52 -15.95 3.13 20.53
CA TYR A 52 -15.26 1.88 20.25
C TYR A 52 -14.55 1.96 18.90
N ASN A 53 -13.32 1.49 18.84
CA ASN A 53 -12.56 1.30 17.61
C ASN A 53 -12.27 -0.19 17.47
N ILE A 54 -12.82 -0.81 16.44
CA ILE A 54 -12.67 -2.23 16.15
C ILE A 54 -12.31 -2.41 14.67
N ASN A 55 -11.74 -3.56 14.33
CA ASN A 55 -11.45 -3.86 12.93
C ASN A 55 -12.60 -4.62 12.26
N LYS A 56 -12.70 -4.50 10.95
CA LYS A 56 -13.60 -5.32 10.14
C LYS A 56 -13.36 -6.81 10.44
N ASN A 57 -14.45 -7.57 10.54
CA ASN A 57 -14.51 -8.98 10.91
C ASN A 57 -14.27 -9.28 12.40
N GLU A 58 -14.02 -8.30 13.25
CA GLU A 58 -14.08 -8.46 14.69
C GLU A 58 -15.51 -8.40 15.21
N THR A 59 -15.73 -8.90 16.41
CA THR A 59 -17.04 -8.84 17.08
C THR A 59 -16.94 -8.03 18.35
N LEU A 60 -17.64 -6.90 18.40
CA LEU A 60 -17.78 -6.07 19.58
C LEU A 60 -18.81 -6.69 20.53
N ARG A 61 -18.45 -6.81 21.80
CA ARG A 61 -19.35 -7.25 22.86
C ARG A 61 -19.39 -6.19 23.95
N ILE A 62 -20.60 -5.75 24.32
CA ILE A 62 -20.83 -4.75 25.35
C ILE A 62 -21.88 -5.27 26.33
N LYS A 63 -21.54 -5.32 27.59
CA LYS A 63 -22.48 -5.63 28.66
C LYS A 63 -22.52 -4.47 29.64
N PRO A 64 -23.61 -3.65 29.64
CA PRO A 64 -23.71 -2.50 30.52
C PRO A 64 -23.92 -2.94 31.97
N ALA A 65 -23.31 -2.21 32.89
CA ALA A 65 -23.58 -2.31 34.30
C ALA A 65 -24.65 -1.28 34.69
N LEU A 66 -25.76 -1.75 35.30
CA LEU A 66 -26.89 -0.90 35.63
C LEU A 66 -27.16 -0.90 37.12
N SER A 67 -27.61 0.26 37.63
CA SER A 67 -28.28 0.35 38.93
C SER A 67 -29.62 1.08 38.83
N GLN A 68 -30.42 0.97 39.85
CA GLN A 68 -31.70 1.68 39.95
C GLN A 68 -31.80 2.37 41.32
N THR A 69 -32.33 3.59 41.35
CA THR A 69 -32.31 4.44 42.53
C THR A 69 -33.25 3.98 43.65
N ASN A 70 -34.32 3.28 43.30
CA ASN A 70 -35.31 2.73 44.19
C ASN A 70 -35.44 1.23 44.04
N GLN A 71 -36.58 0.63 44.46
CA GLN A 71 -36.77 -0.81 44.29
C GLN A 71 -36.52 -1.24 42.82
N PRO A 72 -35.62 -2.21 42.60
CA PRO A 72 -35.31 -2.67 41.25
C PRO A 72 -36.55 -3.19 40.54
N LYS A 73 -36.74 -2.72 39.31
CA LYS A 73 -37.79 -3.15 38.41
C LYS A 73 -37.23 -3.91 37.26
N THR A 74 -38.04 -4.70 36.59
CA THR A 74 -37.64 -5.38 35.37
C THR A 74 -37.26 -4.34 34.31
N VAL A 75 -36.08 -4.50 33.71
CA VAL A 75 -35.59 -3.65 32.62
C VAL A 75 -35.62 -4.37 31.28
N THR A 76 -35.85 -3.63 30.25
CA THR A 76 -35.70 -4.08 28.86
C THR A 76 -34.59 -3.27 28.18
N TYR A 77 -33.91 -3.90 27.23
CA TYR A 77 -32.82 -3.31 26.47
C TYR A 77 -33.25 -3.12 25.03
N THR A 78 -32.82 -2.04 24.41
CA THR A 78 -32.91 -1.84 22.99
C THR A 78 -31.61 -1.20 22.50
N TRP A 79 -30.94 -1.90 21.63
CA TRP A 79 -29.73 -1.41 20.97
C TRP A 79 -30.10 -0.95 19.59
N GLU A 80 -29.68 0.25 19.24
CA GLU A 80 -29.84 0.83 17.91
C GLU A 80 -28.48 1.07 17.26
N VAL A 81 -28.40 0.83 15.96
CA VAL A 81 -27.28 1.16 15.10
C VAL A 81 -27.85 2.00 13.94
N ASP A 82 -27.31 3.21 13.73
CA ASP A 82 -27.80 4.18 12.75
C ASP A 82 -29.33 4.37 12.78
N GLN A 83 -29.87 4.52 14.00
CA GLN A 83 -31.29 4.71 14.29
C GLN A 83 -32.20 3.52 13.96
N GLN A 84 -31.64 2.36 13.63
CA GLN A 84 -32.37 1.12 13.44
C GLN A 84 -32.21 0.22 14.65
N VAL A 85 -33.31 -0.42 15.09
CA VAL A 85 -33.25 -1.39 16.17
C VAL A 85 -32.43 -2.59 15.71
N TYR A 86 -31.36 -2.88 16.45
CA TYR A 86 -30.42 -3.96 16.15
C TYR A 86 -30.61 -5.18 17.03
N SER A 87 -30.82 -4.99 18.34
CA SER A 87 -30.97 -6.09 19.33
C SER A 87 -31.78 -5.64 20.54
N HIS A 88 -32.38 -6.61 21.23
CA HIS A 88 -33.06 -6.45 22.53
C HIS A 88 -32.38 -7.23 23.65
N GLU A 89 -31.23 -7.85 23.39
CA GLU A 89 -30.48 -8.60 24.37
C GLU A 89 -29.81 -7.70 25.41
N GLU A 90 -29.55 -8.22 26.62
CA GLU A 90 -28.76 -7.51 27.63
C GLU A 90 -27.36 -7.18 27.14
N GLU A 91 -26.71 -8.13 26.43
CA GLU A 91 -25.40 -7.98 25.84
C GLU A 91 -25.51 -7.61 24.36
N PHE A 92 -24.90 -6.48 24.00
CA PHE A 92 -24.74 -6.10 22.61
C PHE A 92 -23.64 -6.93 21.95
N THR A 93 -23.98 -7.65 20.90
CA THR A 93 -23.02 -8.41 20.08
C THR A 93 -23.08 -7.90 18.66
N TYR A 94 -22.05 -7.20 18.23
CA TYR A 94 -21.98 -6.54 16.92
C TYR A 94 -20.82 -7.08 16.09
N PRO A 95 -21.08 -7.95 15.08
CA PRO A 95 -20.08 -8.37 14.12
C PRO A 95 -19.81 -7.23 13.12
N ALA A 96 -18.58 -6.72 13.10
CA ALA A 96 -18.17 -5.61 12.25
C ALA A 96 -17.98 -6.07 10.80
N LYS A 97 -19.03 -6.08 9.99
CA LYS A 97 -19.00 -6.55 8.59
C LYS A 97 -18.63 -5.45 7.60
N GLU A 98 -18.97 -4.21 7.88
CA GLU A 98 -18.81 -3.07 6.99
C GLU A 98 -17.90 -2.04 7.64
N LEU A 99 -17.05 -1.39 6.81
CA LEU A 99 -16.19 -0.28 7.24
C LEU A 99 -17.03 0.99 7.42
N GLY A 100 -16.72 1.78 8.43
CA GLY A 100 -17.39 3.05 8.65
C GLY A 100 -17.49 3.45 10.10
N THR A 101 -18.20 4.56 10.31
CA THR A 101 -18.53 5.09 11.63
C THR A 101 -20.03 4.94 11.85
N PHE A 102 -20.42 4.14 12.83
CA PHE A 102 -21.79 3.81 13.14
C PHE A 102 -22.23 4.56 14.41
N GLN A 103 -23.32 5.29 14.32
CA GLN A 103 -23.93 5.97 15.46
C GLN A 103 -24.85 5.00 16.19
N CYS A 104 -24.47 4.63 17.41
CA CYS A 104 -25.17 3.64 18.19
C CYS A 104 -25.86 4.28 19.40
N ARG A 105 -26.87 3.61 19.93
CA ARG A 105 -27.57 4.03 21.13
C ARG A 105 -28.06 2.81 21.90
N LEU A 106 -27.78 2.78 23.20
CA LEU A 106 -28.46 1.91 24.14
C LEU A 106 -29.66 2.64 24.74
N ILE A 107 -30.79 2.00 24.76
CA ILE A 107 -32.00 2.41 25.47
C ILE A 107 -32.30 1.35 26.51
N VAL A 108 -32.37 1.75 27.79
CA VAL A 108 -32.79 0.87 28.88
C VAL A 108 -34.07 1.44 29.45
N GLU A 109 -35.10 0.59 29.54
CA GLU A 109 -36.46 1.02 29.93
C GLU A 109 -36.96 0.14 31.06
N ASN A 110 -37.61 0.77 32.03
CA ASN A 110 -38.45 0.12 33.03
C ASN A 110 -39.86 0.75 33.03
N GLU A 111 -40.76 0.34 33.90
CA GLU A 111 -42.14 0.86 33.96
C GLU A 111 -42.20 2.35 34.39
N ASP A 112 -41.10 2.94 34.89
CA ASP A 112 -41.03 4.30 35.38
C ASP A 112 -40.35 5.25 34.35
N GLY A 113 -39.59 4.74 33.39
CA GLY A 113 -38.95 5.58 32.38
C GLY A 113 -37.86 4.91 31.57
N LYS A 114 -37.16 5.71 30.80
CA LYS A 114 -36.11 5.29 29.89
C LYS A 114 -34.82 6.10 30.13
N THR A 115 -33.70 5.42 30.02
CA THR A 115 -32.36 6.03 29.99
C THR A 115 -31.70 5.73 28.65
N PHE A 116 -30.98 6.70 28.13
CA PHE A 116 -30.31 6.63 26.82
C PHE A 116 -28.81 6.80 26.99
N PHE A 117 -28.05 5.98 26.30
CA PHE A 117 -26.60 6.12 26.22
C PHE A 117 -26.17 6.09 24.75
N PRO A 118 -25.84 7.24 24.13
CA PRO A 118 -25.29 7.27 22.79
C PRO A 118 -23.82 6.87 22.82
N PHE A 119 -23.39 6.12 21.82
CA PHE A 119 -21.99 5.75 21.61
C PHE A 119 -21.70 5.62 20.11
N THR A 120 -20.42 5.61 19.77
CA THR A 120 -19.96 5.48 18.40
C THR A 120 -19.13 4.21 18.25
N VAL A 121 -19.33 3.48 17.14
CA VAL A 121 -18.49 2.37 16.74
C VAL A 121 -17.79 2.71 15.44
N ASN A 122 -16.47 2.84 15.48
CA ASN A 122 -15.63 2.95 14.30
C ASN A 122 -15.15 1.57 13.91
N VAL A 123 -15.56 1.11 12.73
CA VAL A 123 -15.05 -0.12 12.13
C VAL A 123 -13.95 0.24 11.14
N ASN A 124 -12.72 -0.05 11.52
CA ASN A 124 -11.53 0.28 10.75
C ASN A 124 -11.11 -0.89 9.84
N SER A 125 -10.34 -0.56 8.81
CA SER A 125 -9.69 -1.59 8.01
C SER A 125 -8.49 -2.18 8.78
N PRO A 126 -8.36 -3.51 8.88
CA PRO A 126 -7.14 -4.13 9.37
C PRO A 126 -5.98 -4.01 8.38
N TYR A 127 -6.23 -3.47 7.19
CA TYR A 127 -5.27 -3.31 6.09
C TYR A 127 -5.04 -1.85 5.72
N GLU A 128 -5.23 -0.91 6.63
CA GLU A 128 -5.24 0.51 6.31
C GLU A 128 -3.85 1.04 5.93
N GLU A 129 -2.85 0.78 6.75
CA GLU A 129 -1.46 1.17 6.51
C GLU A 129 -0.51 0.08 7.04
N GLY A 130 0.54 -0.23 6.29
CA GLY A 130 1.52 -1.21 6.72
C GLY A 130 2.22 -1.93 5.57
N ILE A 131 2.72 -3.12 5.85
CA ILE A 131 3.42 -3.96 4.88
C ILE A 131 2.47 -5.00 4.32
N ALA A 132 2.22 -4.95 3.02
CA ALA A 132 1.68 -6.07 2.27
C ALA A 132 2.83 -6.96 1.80
N LEU A 133 2.70 -8.27 1.97
CA LEU A 133 3.74 -9.24 1.71
C LEU A 133 3.21 -10.42 0.90
N LEU A 134 3.75 -10.60 -0.29
CA LEU A 134 3.55 -11.81 -1.10
C LEU A 134 4.59 -12.85 -0.74
N SER A 135 4.16 -14.09 -0.59
CA SER A 135 5.02 -15.23 -0.37
C SER A 135 4.55 -16.45 -1.16
N GLN A 136 5.45 -17.41 -1.35
CA GLN A 136 5.16 -18.61 -2.12
C GLN A 136 5.64 -19.87 -1.40
N GLN A 137 4.86 -20.93 -1.52
CA GLN A 137 5.29 -22.29 -1.20
C GLN A 137 6.19 -22.86 -2.31
N PRO A 138 6.91 -23.95 -2.06
CA PRO A 138 7.75 -24.59 -3.07
C PRO A 138 6.97 -25.07 -4.32
N ASP A 139 5.69 -25.39 -4.18
CA ASP A 139 4.80 -25.79 -5.27
C ASP A 139 4.26 -24.60 -6.08
N GLY A 140 4.60 -23.37 -5.70
CA GLY A 140 4.14 -22.15 -6.30
C GLY A 140 2.84 -21.57 -5.72
N THR A 141 2.22 -22.24 -4.76
CA THR A 141 1.03 -21.69 -4.08
C THR A 141 1.35 -20.34 -3.46
N SER A 142 0.55 -19.32 -3.80
CA SER A 142 0.73 -17.94 -3.35
C SER A 142 0.01 -17.68 -2.03
N MET A 143 0.55 -16.77 -1.22
CA MET A 143 -0.05 -16.28 0.01
C MET A 143 0.15 -14.78 0.12
N LEU A 144 -0.90 -14.06 0.50
CA LEU A 144 -0.85 -12.63 0.84
C LEU A 144 -0.94 -12.45 2.34
N SER A 145 0.07 -11.88 2.94
CA SER A 145 0.09 -11.52 4.37
C SER A 145 0.09 -9.99 4.52
N PHE A 146 -0.36 -9.50 5.66
CA PHE A 146 -0.36 -8.07 5.94
C PHE A 146 0.12 -7.80 7.37
N MET A 147 1.02 -6.83 7.50
CA MET A 147 1.44 -6.29 8.80
C MET A 147 0.88 -4.89 8.96
N LEU A 148 -0.09 -4.73 9.85
CA LEU A 148 -0.66 -3.44 10.19
C LEU A 148 0.37 -2.58 10.92
N THR A 149 0.55 -1.35 10.46
CA THR A 149 1.33 -0.30 11.15
C THR A 149 0.36 0.80 11.56
N PRO A 150 -0.10 0.82 12.82
CA PRO A 150 -1.09 1.79 13.25
C PRO A 150 -0.57 3.23 13.18
N SER A 151 -1.32 4.14 12.58
CA SER A 151 -0.97 5.56 12.43
C SER A 151 -0.89 6.31 13.77
N ASN A 152 -1.47 5.76 14.84
CA ASN A 152 -1.41 6.30 16.21
C ASN A 152 -0.16 5.87 17.00
N GLY A 153 0.79 5.17 16.36
CA GLY A 153 2.00 4.66 17.03
C GLY A 153 1.76 3.43 17.91
N GLY A 154 0.61 2.76 17.76
CA GLY A 154 0.34 1.47 18.41
C GLY A 154 1.27 0.35 17.91
N PRO A 155 1.24 -0.82 18.56
CA PRO A 155 2.07 -1.94 18.15
C PRO A 155 1.69 -2.44 16.75
N ARG A 156 2.70 -2.79 15.96
CA ARG A 156 2.50 -3.47 14.68
C ARG A 156 2.03 -4.90 14.93
N SER A 157 1.25 -5.43 14.02
CA SER A 157 0.77 -6.81 14.12
C SER A 157 0.62 -7.43 12.75
N PHE A 158 1.04 -8.69 12.60
CA PHE A 158 0.72 -9.48 11.42
C PHE A 158 -0.69 -10.08 11.53
N THR A 159 -1.44 -10.02 10.44
CA THR A 159 -2.66 -10.80 10.29
C THR A 159 -2.29 -12.28 10.15
N THR A 160 -2.99 -13.13 10.86
CA THR A 160 -2.78 -14.57 10.77
C THR A 160 -3.40 -15.14 9.49
N GLY A 161 -2.63 -15.96 8.76
CA GLY A 161 -3.11 -16.67 7.59
C GLY A 161 -3.03 -15.86 6.29
N ASP A 162 -3.65 -16.40 5.25
CA ASP A 162 -3.70 -15.79 3.93
C ASP A 162 -4.83 -14.77 3.82
N CYS A 163 -4.45 -13.49 3.81
CA CYS A 163 -5.41 -12.38 3.71
C CYS A 163 -6.22 -12.41 2.41
N PHE A 164 -5.68 -12.98 1.32
CA PHE A 164 -6.44 -13.11 0.08
C PHE A 164 -7.61 -14.08 0.26
N SER A 165 -7.34 -15.29 0.70
CA SER A 165 -8.36 -16.34 0.86
C SER A 165 -9.41 -15.99 1.92
N VAL A 166 -9.00 -15.32 3.01
CA VAL A 166 -9.92 -14.87 4.07
C VAL A 166 -10.95 -13.87 3.54
N ASN A 167 -10.53 -12.95 2.67
CA ASN A 167 -11.40 -11.91 2.14
C ASN A 167 -12.09 -12.29 0.81
N ASN A 168 -11.66 -13.38 0.18
CA ASN A 168 -12.18 -13.87 -1.10
C ASN A 168 -12.40 -15.39 -1.07
N PRO A 169 -13.30 -15.90 -0.21
CA PRO A 169 -13.45 -17.35 0.03
C PRO A 169 -13.91 -18.14 -1.20
N ASP A 170 -14.53 -17.46 -2.17
CA ASP A 170 -15.01 -18.07 -3.41
C ASP A 170 -13.97 -18.02 -4.54
N LEU A 171 -12.80 -17.46 -4.30
CA LEU A 171 -11.73 -17.34 -5.30
C LEU A 171 -10.52 -18.20 -4.90
N THR A 172 -9.92 -18.81 -5.89
CA THR A 172 -8.60 -19.46 -5.72
C THR A 172 -7.51 -18.48 -6.10
N PHE A 173 -6.56 -18.26 -5.18
CA PHE A 173 -5.41 -17.41 -5.46
C PHE A 173 -4.52 -18.09 -6.50
N SER A 174 -4.32 -17.42 -7.63
CA SER A 174 -3.49 -17.93 -8.72
C SER A 174 -2.04 -18.17 -8.22
N PRO A 175 -1.41 -19.28 -8.59
CA PRO A 175 -0.06 -19.57 -8.13
C PRO A 175 0.97 -18.63 -8.76
N ARG A 176 2.14 -18.59 -8.13
CA ARG A 176 3.30 -17.80 -8.55
C ARG A 176 2.97 -16.31 -8.69
N CYS A 177 2.32 -15.75 -7.67
CA CYS A 177 2.15 -14.31 -7.58
C CYS A 177 3.51 -13.66 -7.30
N ILE A 178 3.95 -12.78 -8.21
CA ILE A 178 5.35 -12.33 -8.28
C ILE A 178 5.55 -10.86 -7.94
N ASP A 179 4.54 -10.06 -8.12
CA ASP A 179 4.63 -8.62 -7.86
C ASP A 179 3.30 -8.03 -7.44
N MET A 180 3.37 -6.92 -6.72
CA MET A 180 2.21 -6.13 -6.32
C MET A 180 2.57 -4.65 -6.24
N VAL A 181 1.55 -3.82 -6.50
CA VAL A 181 1.65 -2.36 -6.41
C VAL A 181 0.38 -1.79 -5.82
N GLN A 182 0.50 -0.67 -5.10
CA GLN A 182 -0.65 0.10 -4.64
C GLN A 182 -0.89 1.27 -5.58
N SER A 183 -2.11 1.43 -6.06
CA SER A 183 -2.49 2.58 -6.89
C SER A 183 -3.98 2.88 -6.81
N SER A 184 -4.31 4.16 -6.68
CA SER A 184 -5.68 4.69 -6.80
C SER A 184 -6.76 3.93 -6.01
N GLY A 185 -6.48 3.55 -4.77
CA GLY A 185 -7.44 2.84 -3.91
C GLY A 185 -7.43 1.31 -4.08
N SER A 186 -6.54 0.78 -4.92
CA SER A 186 -6.42 -0.64 -5.18
C SER A 186 -5.03 -1.18 -4.88
N LEU A 187 -4.98 -2.43 -4.46
CA LEU A 187 -3.79 -3.26 -4.44
C LEU A 187 -3.84 -4.20 -5.65
N ILE A 188 -2.91 -4.02 -6.58
CA ILE A 188 -2.85 -4.77 -7.83
C ILE A 188 -1.79 -5.86 -7.71
N LEU A 189 -2.15 -7.09 -8.06
CA LEU A 189 -1.30 -8.27 -7.95
C LEU A 189 -1.11 -8.92 -9.32
N ALA A 190 0.10 -9.38 -9.62
CA ALA A 190 0.40 -10.14 -10.83
C ALA A 190 0.86 -11.56 -10.51
N CYS A 191 0.13 -12.55 -11.00
CA CYS A 191 0.45 -13.96 -10.87
C CYS A 191 0.79 -14.57 -12.23
N GLN A 192 1.81 -15.43 -12.27
CA GLN A 192 2.25 -16.11 -13.49
C GLN A 192 1.42 -17.36 -13.83
N GLY A 193 0.57 -17.81 -12.90
CA GLY A 193 -0.18 -19.05 -13.09
C GLY A 193 0.65 -20.32 -12.88
N ALA A 194 0.08 -21.47 -13.21
CA ALA A 194 0.76 -22.75 -13.08
C ALA A 194 1.96 -22.87 -14.05
N LEU A 195 2.96 -23.64 -13.65
CA LEU A 195 4.04 -24.01 -14.58
C LEU A 195 3.48 -24.85 -15.72
N PRO A 196 3.92 -24.64 -16.97
CA PRO A 196 3.62 -25.57 -18.05
C PRO A 196 4.06 -26.98 -17.63
N SER A 197 3.17 -27.98 -17.74
CA SER A 197 3.55 -29.37 -17.48
C SER A 197 4.70 -29.77 -18.39
N ALA A 198 5.77 -30.31 -17.82
CA ALA A 198 6.92 -30.83 -18.57
C ALA A 198 6.56 -32.01 -19.52
N SER A 199 5.39 -32.60 -19.38
CA SER A 199 4.81 -33.56 -20.29
C SER A 199 3.92 -32.81 -21.30
N GLY A 200 4.37 -32.60 -22.51
CA GLY A 200 3.68 -31.91 -23.63
C GLY A 200 2.23 -32.32 -23.96
N ALA A 201 1.47 -32.77 -23.00
CA ALA A 201 0.03 -32.98 -23.08
C ALA A 201 -0.64 -31.68 -22.63
N ALA A 202 -1.07 -30.87 -23.59
CA ALA A 202 -2.05 -29.83 -23.36
C ALA A 202 -3.23 -30.44 -22.60
N GLN A 203 -3.39 -30.13 -21.35
CA GLN A 203 -4.66 -30.41 -20.65
C GLN A 203 -5.73 -29.60 -21.38
N PRO A 204 -6.83 -30.24 -21.84
CA PRO A 204 -7.90 -29.48 -22.45
C PRO A 204 -8.42 -28.46 -21.46
N VAL A 205 -8.32 -27.19 -21.83
CA VAL A 205 -8.93 -26.09 -21.08
C VAL A 205 -10.42 -26.39 -21.02
N ALA A 206 -10.90 -26.80 -19.85
CA ALA A 206 -12.32 -27.04 -19.65
C ALA A 206 -13.06 -25.71 -19.85
N SER A 207 -13.83 -25.65 -20.91
CA SER A 207 -14.75 -24.58 -21.25
C SER A 207 -15.95 -24.60 -20.30
N SER A 208 -15.76 -24.12 -19.09
CA SER A 208 -16.87 -23.84 -18.15
C SER A 208 -16.49 -22.65 -17.27
N PRO A 209 -17.33 -21.62 -17.18
CA PRO A 209 -17.06 -20.43 -16.36
C PRO A 209 -17.40 -20.67 -14.88
N SER A 210 -16.96 -21.77 -14.33
CA SER A 210 -17.14 -22.07 -12.90
C SER A 210 -15.85 -22.66 -12.36
N SER A 211 -15.16 -21.86 -11.55
CA SER A 211 -14.17 -22.29 -10.55
C SER A 211 -12.82 -22.86 -11.00
N GLY A 212 -12.18 -22.33 -12.04
CA GLY A 212 -10.91 -22.88 -12.50
C GLY A 212 -9.79 -21.87 -12.82
N ASN A 213 -9.79 -20.67 -12.25
CA ASN A 213 -8.83 -19.60 -12.59
C ASN A 213 -7.39 -19.82 -12.07
N GLY A 214 -7.09 -20.93 -11.41
CA GLY A 214 -5.77 -21.15 -10.80
C GLY A 214 -4.62 -21.47 -11.76
N ALA A 215 -4.88 -21.78 -13.03
CA ALA A 215 -3.85 -22.25 -13.97
C ALA A 215 -3.27 -21.14 -14.86
N ALA A 216 -4.05 -20.12 -15.21
CA ALA A 216 -3.62 -19.05 -16.11
C ALA A 216 -2.90 -17.90 -15.33
N PRO A 217 -1.99 -17.17 -15.99
CA PRO A 217 -1.53 -15.88 -15.49
C PRO A 217 -2.72 -14.99 -15.18
N THR A 218 -2.70 -14.32 -14.04
CA THR A 218 -3.88 -13.57 -13.56
C THR A 218 -3.45 -12.25 -12.92
N ILE A 219 -4.17 -11.19 -13.26
CA ILE A 219 -4.05 -9.90 -12.57
C ILE A 219 -5.26 -9.72 -11.67
N TYR A 220 -5.01 -9.42 -10.39
CA TYR A 220 -6.02 -9.12 -9.39
C TYR A 220 -6.05 -7.64 -9.08
N TYR A 221 -7.24 -7.10 -8.95
CA TYR A 221 -7.51 -5.80 -8.37
C TYR A 221 -8.21 -6.00 -7.06
N LEU A 222 -7.53 -5.73 -5.97
CA LEU A 222 -8.08 -5.82 -4.63
C LEU A 222 -8.36 -4.41 -4.11
N ASN A 223 -9.51 -4.21 -3.50
CA ASN A 223 -9.78 -3.01 -2.72
C ASN A 223 -8.71 -2.86 -1.63
N GLU A 224 -8.01 -1.73 -1.59
CA GLU A 224 -6.87 -1.56 -0.69
C GLU A 224 -7.23 -1.59 0.81
N LYS A 225 -8.51 -1.35 1.15
CA LYS A 225 -8.98 -1.34 2.54
C LYS A 225 -9.55 -2.67 3.00
N THR A 226 -10.06 -3.47 2.09
CA THR A 226 -10.75 -4.72 2.43
C THR A 226 -10.04 -5.96 1.92
N LEU A 227 -9.11 -5.81 0.98
CA LEU A 227 -8.47 -6.87 0.19
C LEU A 227 -9.47 -7.78 -0.54
N VAL A 228 -10.71 -7.32 -0.70
CA VAL A 228 -11.71 -7.99 -1.54
C VAL A 228 -11.38 -7.72 -3.00
N ALA A 229 -11.42 -8.75 -3.82
CA ALA A 229 -11.18 -8.66 -5.26
C ALA A 229 -12.34 -7.91 -5.94
N GLU A 230 -12.03 -6.75 -6.50
CA GLU A 230 -12.97 -5.95 -7.30
C GLU A 230 -12.93 -6.36 -8.76
N ASN A 231 -11.77 -6.83 -9.22
CA ASN A 231 -11.61 -7.39 -10.56
C ASN A 231 -10.57 -8.51 -10.57
N VAL A 232 -10.80 -9.53 -11.38
CA VAL A 232 -9.92 -10.68 -11.60
C VAL A 232 -9.81 -10.91 -13.09
N VAL A 233 -8.62 -10.74 -13.64
CA VAL A 233 -8.36 -10.83 -15.08
C VAL A 233 -7.42 -11.99 -15.37
N PRO A 234 -7.93 -13.19 -15.66
CA PRO A 234 -7.13 -14.28 -16.20
C PRO A 234 -6.71 -13.93 -17.63
N VAL A 235 -5.43 -14.09 -17.93
CA VAL A 235 -4.86 -13.76 -19.24
C VAL A 235 -4.64 -15.04 -20.01
N THR A 236 -5.54 -15.32 -20.95
CA THR A 236 -5.52 -16.54 -21.79
C THR A 236 -5.33 -16.23 -23.27
N GLU A 237 -5.37 -14.95 -23.65
CA GLU A 237 -5.32 -14.52 -25.05
C GLU A 237 -3.89 -14.41 -25.58
N TYR A 238 -2.90 -14.42 -24.69
CA TYR A 238 -1.49 -14.24 -25.03
C TYR A 238 -0.66 -15.37 -24.44
N ASP A 239 -0.18 -16.26 -25.28
CA ASP A 239 0.64 -17.42 -24.88
C ASP A 239 1.99 -17.01 -24.27
N ASP A 240 2.46 -15.80 -24.58
CA ASP A 240 3.73 -15.26 -24.13
C ASP A 240 3.60 -14.29 -22.92
N PHE A 241 2.42 -14.22 -22.31
CA PHE A 241 2.20 -13.38 -21.13
C PHE A 241 2.68 -14.08 -19.86
N VAL A 242 3.91 -13.80 -19.46
CA VAL A 242 4.49 -14.24 -18.20
C VAL A 242 4.94 -12.98 -17.44
N PRO A 243 4.08 -12.41 -16.58
CA PRO A 243 4.40 -11.16 -15.92
C PRO A 243 5.59 -11.32 -14.97
N THR A 244 6.46 -10.32 -14.95
CA THR A 244 7.61 -10.25 -14.04
C THR A 244 7.55 -9.04 -13.15
N ARG A 245 6.85 -7.98 -13.57
CA ARG A 245 6.73 -6.77 -12.80
C ARG A 245 5.53 -5.92 -13.20
N LEU A 246 4.90 -5.34 -12.19
CA LEU A 246 3.89 -4.28 -12.33
C LEU A 246 4.55 -2.92 -12.20
N VAL A 247 4.02 -1.95 -12.92
CA VAL A 247 4.49 -0.58 -12.82
C VAL A 247 3.35 0.33 -12.44
N ILE A 248 3.61 1.20 -11.48
CA ILE A 248 2.66 2.23 -11.10
C ILE A 248 2.82 3.38 -12.09
N PRO A 249 1.76 3.76 -12.83
CA PRO A 249 1.78 4.99 -13.60
C PRO A 249 1.87 6.16 -12.61
N SER A 250 2.56 7.21 -12.98
CA SER A 250 2.60 8.39 -12.15
C SER A 250 1.22 9.05 -12.01
N VAL A 251 1.02 9.72 -10.89
CA VAL A 251 -0.23 10.35 -10.48
C VAL A 251 -0.52 11.59 -11.34
N GLY A 252 -0.91 11.43 -12.54
CA GLY A 252 -1.26 12.55 -13.42
C GLY A 252 -1.90 12.07 -14.71
N ALA A 253 -1.54 10.89 -15.14
CA ALA A 253 -2.33 10.16 -16.10
C ALA A 253 -3.58 9.68 -15.36
N SER A 254 -4.74 10.12 -15.74
CA SER A 254 -6.03 9.70 -15.20
C SER A 254 -6.15 8.18 -15.26
N GLY A 255 -5.49 7.50 -14.37
CA GLY A 255 -5.61 6.14 -13.86
C GLY A 255 -5.97 5.00 -14.81
N VAL A 256 -5.62 5.08 -16.09
CA VAL A 256 -6.31 4.26 -17.09
C VAL A 256 -5.52 3.06 -17.55
N ALA A 257 -4.20 3.09 -17.47
CA ALA A 257 -3.39 1.97 -17.95
C ALA A 257 -2.15 1.72 -17.08
N TYR A 258 -1.91 0.44 -16.76
CA TYR A 258 -0.76 0.00 -15.97
C TYR A 258 0.14 -0.87 -16.83
N PRO A 259 1.40 -0.47 -17.06
CA PRO A 259 2.35 -1.31 -17.75
C PRO A 259 2.69 -2.58 -16.94
N ILE A 260 2.71 -3.71 -17.63
CA ILE A 260 3.09 -5.01 -17.10
C ILE A 260 4.27 -5.52 -17.90
N LEU A 261 5.38 -5.72 -17.22
CA LEU A 261 6.57 -6.28 -17.86
C LEU A 261 6.50 -7.80 -17.84
N CYS A 262 6.87 -8.42 -18.94
CA CYS A 262 6.90 -9.86 -19.10
C CYS A 262 8.32 -10.40 -19.30
N GLU A 263 8.50 -11.69 -19.01
CA GLU A 263 9.79 -12.40 -19.04
C GLU A 263 10.48 -12.31 -20.42
N ASN A 264 9.70 -12.35 -21.49
CA ASN A 264 10.21 -12.23 -22.86
C ASN A 264 10.53 -10.79 -23.28
N GLY A 265 10.45 -9.82 -22.36
CA GLY A 265 10.65 -8.39 -22.59
C GLY A 265 9.47 -7.67 -23.22
N SER A 266 8.33 -8.33 -23.42
CA SER A 266 7.11 -7.65 -23.85
C SER A 266 6.56 -6.79 -22.73
N VAL A 267 5.98 -5.66 -23.10
CA VAL A 267 5.24 -4.77 -22.20
C VAL A 267 3.77 -4.83 -22.58
N TYR A 268 2.95 -5.19 -21.63
CA TYR A 268 1.49 -5.19 -21.77
C TYR A 268 0.92 -4.04 -20.97
N GLU A 269 -0.26 -3.60 -21.34
CA GLU A 269 -1.00 -2.60 -20.56
C GLU A 269 -2.26 -3.22 -19.99
N PHE A 270 -2.53 -2.96 -18.74
CA PHE A 270 -3.83 -3.23 -18.15
C PHE A 270 -4.66 -1.94 -18.15
N SER A 271 -5.79 -1.95 -18.81
CA SER A 271 -6.77 -0.86 -18.78
C SER A 271 -7.74 -1.08 -17.62
N THR A 272 -7.73 -0.17 -16.65
CA THR A 272 -8.69 -0.20 -15.55
C THR A 272 -10.12 0.10 -15.99
N THR A 273 -10.27 0.87 -17.06
CA THR A 273 -11.58 1.23 -17.63
C THR A 273 -12.23 0.07 -18.37
N GLU A 274 -11.43 -0.71 -19.09
CA GLU A 274 -11.92 -1.84 -19.88
C GLU A 274 -11.84 -3.16 -19.11
N GLY A 275 -11.08 -3.20 -18.01
CA GLY A 275 -10.81 -4.43 -17.27
C GLY A 275 -10.06 -5.48 -18.09
N ALA A 276 -9.30 -5.04 -19.08
CA ALA A 276 -8.66 -5.90 -20.08
C ALA A 276 -7.18 -5.59 -20.24
N ILE A 277 -6.44 -6.58 -20.73
CA ILE A 277 -5.03 -6.43 -21.07
C ILE A 277 -4.88 -6.23 -22.57
N SER A 278 -4.15 -5.20 -22.96
CA SER A 278 -3.77 -4.95 -24.34
C SER A 278 -2.26 -4.99 -24.50
N LYS A 279 -1.79 -5.56 -25.59
CA LYS A 279 -0.37 -5.58 -25.95
C LYS A 279 0.00 -4.33 -26.71
N PRO A 280 0.90 -3.50 -26.21
CA PRO A 280 1.42 -2.37 -26.98
C PRO A 280 2.17 -2.89 -28.20
N THR A 281 1.89 -2.32 -29.35
CA THR A 281 2.19 -2.92 -30.67
C THR A 281 3.65 -2.96 -31.08
N ASN A 282 4.61 -2.36 -30.36
CA ASN A 282 5.94 -2.15 -30.93
C ASN A 282 7.14 -2.38 -29.99
N PHE A 283 6.95 -3.00 -28.81
CA PHE A 283 8.06 -3.06 -27.87
C PHE A 283 8.36 -4.47 -27.37
N ARG A 284 9.61 -4.87 -27.51
CA ARG A 284 10.15 -6.03 -26.82
C ARG A 284 11.44 -5.60 -26.11
N TYR A 285 11.40 -5.59 -24.78
CA TYR A 285 12.55 -5.29 -23.95
C TYR A 285 13.00 -6.55 -23.26
N LYS A 286 14.25 -6.93 -23.45
CA LYS A 286 14.79 -8.13 -22.82
C LYS A 286 15.07 -7.99 -21.34
N TYR A 287 15.22 -6.78 -20.84
CA TYR A 287 15.47 -6.52 -19.42
C TYR A 287 14.94 -5.14 -19.05
N ALA A 288 13.69 -5.07 -18.70
CA ALA A 288 13.17 -3.85 -18.13
C ALA A 288 13.47 -3.84 -16.64
N GLN A 289 14.29 -2.93 -16.23
CA GLN A 289 14.46 -2.61 -14.82
C GLN A 289 13.67 -1.35 -14.54
N THR A 290 12.68 -1.49 -13.68
CA THR A 290 11.82 -0.38 -13.33
C THR A 290 12.53 0.54 -12.38
N CYS A 291 12.42 1.79 -12.67
CA CYS A 291 12.79 2.87 -11.82
C CYS A 291 11.59 3.78 -11.66
N LEU A 292 11.35 4.20 -10.48
CA LEU A 292 10.36 5.18 -10.04
C LEU A 292 9.37 5.72 -11.06
N ALA A 293 8.10 5.58 -10.73
CA ALA A 293 7.10 6.51 -11.19
C ALA A 293 7.46 7.91 -10.69
N HIS A 294 7.54 8.88 -11.58
CA HIS A 294 7.75 10.27 -11.23
C HIS A 294 6.40 10.94 -10.99
N ASP A 295 6.17 11.46 -9.80
CA ASP A 295 5.04 12.35 -9.50
C ASP A 295 5.47 13.79 -9.71
N ASP A 296 5.19 14.37 -10.85
CA ASP A 296 5.54 15.74 -11.18
C ASP A 296 4.54 16.81 -10.66
N GLY A 297 3.56 16.37 -9.87
CA GLY A 297 2.65 17.29 -9.18
C GLY A 297 1.65 18.00 -10.06
N GLY A 298 1.36 17.52 -11.27
CA GLY A 298 0.20 17.95 -12.04
C GLY A 298 0.47 18.73 -13.34
N ALA A 299 1.67 18.67 -13.87
CA ALA A 299 1.97 19.32 -15.16
C ALA A 299 1.54 18.51 -16.40
N GLY A 300 0.84 17.41 -16.23
CA GLY A 300 0.22 16.65 -17.32
C GLY A 300 1.16 15.80 -18.19
N TRP A 301 2.43 15.72 -17.85
CA TRP A 301 3.44 14.95 -18.58
C TRP A 301 4.31 14.19 -17.60
N SER A 302 3.97 12.94 -17.36
CA SER A 302 4.70 12.11 -16.41
C SER A 302 5.46 11.01 -17.14
N PHE A 303 6.68 10.77 -16.69
CA PHE A 303 7.53 9.68 -17.19
C PHE A 303 7.38 8.51 -16.23
N ASP A 304 6.81 7.44 -16.75
CA ASP A 304 6.35 6.38 -15.87
C ASP A 304 7.40 5.31 -15.67
N LEU A 305 8.31 5.14 -16.64
CA LEU A 305 9.26 4.04 -16.60
C LEU A 305 10.53 4.29 -17.35
N VAL A 306 11.64 3.87 -16.74
CA VAL A 306 12.93 3.78 -17.42
C VAL A 306 13.27 2.34 -17.68
N PHE A 307 13.52 2.01 -18.93
CA PHE A 307 13.95 0.70 -19.38
C PHE A 307 15.36 0.74 -19.90
N TRP A 308 16.03 -0.37 -19.80
CA TRP A 308 17.23 -0.61 -20.56
C TRP A 308 16.95 -1.60 -21.69
N ASP A 309 17.08 -1.10 -22.91
CA ASP A 309 17.06 -1.94 -24.11
C ASP A 309 18.46 -2.56 -24.30
N LYS A 310 18.61 -3.80 -23.86
CA LYS A 310 19.89 -4.50 -23.93
C LYS A 310 20.35 -4.75 -25.37
N GLU A 311 19.43 -4.89 -26.32
CA GLU A 311 19.77 -5.13 -27.72
C GLU A 311 20.34 -3.90 -28.39
N LYS A 312 19.85 -2.72 -28.02
CA LYS A 312 20.33 -1.44 -28.52
C LYS A 312 21.38 -0.78 -27.64
N GLY A 313 21.49 -1.21 -26.40
CA GLY A 313 22.37 -0.60 -25.41
C GLY A 313 21.91 0.79 -24.97
N ASP A 314 20.60 1.07 -25.06
CA ASP A 314 20.03 2.39 -24.77
C ASP A 314 19.10 2.36 -23.58
N LEU A 315 19.07 3.45 -22.81
CA LEU A 315 18.00 3.71 -21.87
C LEU A 315 16.79 4.27 -22.63
N CYS A 316 15.64 3.68 -22.36
CA CYS A 316 14.38 4.07 -22.93
C CYS A 316 13.42 4.52 -21.85
N ASP A 317 12.59 5.48 -22.15
CA ASP A 317 11.47 5.88 -21.35
C ASP A 317 10.16 5.33 -21.94
N LEU A 318 9.32 4.73 -21.11
CA LEU A 318 7.97 4.40 -21.48
C LEU A 318 7.06 5.53 -21.01
N TYR A 319 6.53 6.23 -21.96
CA TYR A 319 5.57 7.30 -21.74
C TYR A 319 4.14 6.76 -21.86
N SER A 320 3.38 6.81 -20.77
CA SER A 320 1.94 6.57 -20.84
C SER A 320 1.23 7.89 -21.11
N GLY A 321 0.78 8.06 -22.35
CA GLY A 321 -0.04 9.20 -22.76
C GLY A 321 -1.51 9.02 -22.35
N TYR A 322 -2.36 9.95 -22.73
CA TYR A 322 -3.80 9.92 -22.48
C TYR A 322 -4.48 8.70 -23.13
N GLY A 323 -4.52 7.59 -22.43
CA GLY A 323 -5.30 6.41 -22.79
C GLY A 323 -4.47 5.21 -23.27
N PRO A 324 -5.11 4.03 -23.40
CA PRO A 324 -4.45 2.73 -23.63
C PRO A 324 -3.75 2.61 -24.99
N TYR A 325 -3.84 3.60 -25.84
CA TYR A 325 -3.30 3.60 -27.19
C TYR A 325 -2.02 4.41 -27.38
N TYR A 326 -1.47 5.00 -26.30
CA TYR A 326 -0.37 5.97 -26.41
C TYR A 326 0.89 5.60 -25.62
N CYS A 327 1.17 4.32 -25.42
CA CYS A 327 2.51 3.95 -24.99
C CYS A 327 3.49 4.18 -26.15
N SER A 328 4.25 5.24 -26.06
CA SER A 328 5.38 5.48 -26.96
C SER A 328 6.67 5.34 -26.19
N THR A 329 7.63 4.59 -26.73
CA THR A 329 8.99 4.64 -26.21
C THR A 329 9.73 5.78 -26.86
N LYS A 330 10.38 6.56 -26.03
CA LYS A 330 11.39 7.50 -26.47
C LYS A 330 12.74 7.06 -25.91
N TYR A 331 13.73 6.99 -26.77
CA TYR A 331 15.08 6.68 -26.34
C TYR A 331 15.65 7.85 -25.58
N LEU A 332 16.12 7.57 -24.37
CA LEU A 332 16.82 8.52 -23.55
C LEU A 332 18.31 8.37 -23.83
N LEU A 333 18.84 9.26 -24.60
CA LEU A 333 20.27 9.36 -24.79
C LEU A 333 20.86 10.02 -23.53
N VAL A 334 21.47 9.23 -22.66
CA VAL A 334 22.40 9.77 -21.67
C VAL A 334 23.65 10.21 -22.43
N ARG A 335 23.73 11.48 -22.68
CA ARG A 335 24.91 12.09 -23.35
C ARG A 335 25.94 12.37 -22.28
N ASP A 336 27.16 11.92 -22.52
CA ASP A 336 28.34 12.42 -21.81
C ASP A 336 28.41 13.96 -22.05
N SER A 337 28.49 14.72 -20.97
CA SER A 337 28.61 16.19 -21.03
C SER A 337 29.85 16.68 -21.83
N VAL A 338 30.83 15.82 -21.98
CA VAL A 338 32.08 16.12 -22.73
C VAL A 338 31.97 15.73 -24.20
N ASN A 339 31.17 14.68 -24.53
CA ASN A 339 30.97 14.21 -25.90
C ASN A 339 29.48 13.94 -26.15
N ALA A 340 28.75 14.97 -26.55
CA ALA A 340 27.31 14.94 -26.79
C ALA A 340 26.82 13.89 -27.82
N GLN A 341 27.69 13.05 -28.33
CA GLN A 341 27.38 12.03 -29.35
C GLN A 341 27.66 10.57 -28.93
N THR A 342 28.28 10.33 -27.77
CA THR A 342 28.57 8.96 -27.31
C THR A 342 27.45 8.45 -26.43
N ASN A 343 26.85 7.35 -26.85
CA ASN A 343 25.94 6.58 -25.99
C ASN A 343 26.77 6.02 -24.83
N TYR A 344 26.58 6.55 -23.64
CA TYR A 344 27.33 6.15 -22.45
C TYR A 344 27.17 4.65 -22.13
N PHE A 345 26.03 4.06 -22.47
CA PHE A 345 25.74 2.66 -22.18
C PHE A 345 26.06 1.70 -23.32
N ALA A 346 26.54 2.19 -24.47
CA ALA A 346 26.80 1.35 -25.64
C ALA A 346 27.75 0.17 -25.37
N ASN A 347 28.62 0.29 -24.36
CA ASN A 347 29.56 -0.75 -23.95
C ASN A 347 29.44 -1.15 -22.47
N ASN A 348 28.36 -0.73 -21.79
CA ASN A 348 28.17 -0.99 -20.37
C ASN A 348 26.81 -1.68 -20.15
N ASP A 349 26.85 -2.93 -19.75
CA ASP A 349 25.62 -3.62 -19.33
C ASP A 349 25.09 -3.02 -18.04
N ILE A 350 23.84 -2.61 -18.04
CA ILE A 350 23.13 -2.25 -16.81
C ILE A 350 22.76 -3.51 -16.06
N VAL A 351 23.15 -3.58 -14.81
CA VAL A 351 22.85 -4.73 -13.93
C VAL A 351 21.60 -4.48 -13.13
N LYS A 352 21.44 -3.25 -12.63
CA LYS A 352 20.27 -2.85 -11.84
C LYS A 352 20.06 -1.35 -11.88
N ILE A 353 18.79 -0.96 -11.87
CA ILE A 353 18.37 0.42 -11.66
C ILE A 353 17.59 0.46 -10.35
N VAL A 354 17.98 1.36 -9.45
CA VAL A 354 17.33 1.53 -8.15
C VAL A 354 16.87 2.97 -8.03
N GLY A 355 15.58 3.18 -7.82
CA GLY A 355 15.05 4.49 -7.50
C GLY A 355 15.55 4.96 -6.13
N ILE A 356 15.83 6.25 -6.02
CA ILE A 356 16.16 6.86 -4.74
C ILE A 356 14.89 7.48 -4.19
N ASP A 357 14.33 6.84 -3.18
CA ASP A 357 13.11 7.32 -2.56
C ASP A 357 13.35 8.63 -1.83
N LEU A 358 12.40 9.55 -2.01
CA LEU A 358 12.32 10.79 -1.27
C LEU A 358 11.45 10.59 -0.03
N THR A 359 11.88 11.13 1.10
CA THR A 359 11.05 11.10 2.31
C THR A 359 9.82 11.98 2.14
N ALA A 360 8.76 11.71 2.91
CA ALA A 360 7.56 12.55 2.95
C ALA A 360 7.82 14.01 3.36
N LYS A 361 8.99 14.30 3.92
CA LYS A 361 9.43 15.67 4.28
C LYS A 361 10.04 16.42 3.10
N GLN A 362 10.47 15.74 2.04
CA GLN A 362 11.04 16.35 0.86
C GLN A 362 9.90 16.82 -0.05
N LYS A 363 10.03 18.05 -0.55
CA LYS A 363 8.98 18.64 -1.37
C LYS A 363 8.91 17.94 -2.73
N ARG A 364 7.71 17.85 -3.31
CA ARG A 364 7.44 17.35 -4.67
C ARG A 364 8.28 18.02 -5.78
N THR A 365 8.84 19.19 -5.50
CA THR A 365 9.78 19.90 -6.39
C THR A 365 11.18 19.33 -6.36
N ASP A 366 11.48 18.41 -5.43
CA ASP A 366 12.76 17.74 -5.42
C ASP A 366 12.75 16.70 -6.54
N LYS A 367 13.75 16.78 -7.39
CA LYS A 367 13.84 15.98 -8.61
C LYS A 367 14.08 14.51 -8.26
N SER A 368 13.43 13.61 -9.00
CA SER A 368 13.64 12.16 -8.86
C SER A 368 15.08 11.78 -9.19
N GLU A 369 15.64 10.93 -8.34
CA GLU A 369 17.01 10.44 -8.52
C GLU A 369 16.98 8.91 -8.67
N MET A 370 17.95 8.37 -9.38
CA MET A 370 18.14 6.95 -9.55
C MET A 370 19.60 6.55 -9.48
N LEU A 371 19.87 5.35 -9.00
CA LEU A 371 21.16 4.70 -9.10
C LEU A 371 21.13 3.70 -10.25
N ILE A 372 22.05 3.86 -11.19
CA ILE A 372 22.21 2.92 -12.29
C ILE A 372 23.50 2.15 -12.06
N LEU A 373 23.37 0.87 -11.79
CA LEU A 373 24.50 -0.03 -11.61
C LEU A 373 24.82 -0.66 -12.96
N THR A 374 26.03 -0.42 -13.48
CA THR A 374 26.48 -0.95 -14.76
C THR A 374 27.63 -1.94 -14.58
N LYS A 375 27.74 -2.88 -15.51
CA LYS A 375 28.88 -3.77 -15.63
C LYS A 375 29.79 -3.26 -16.74
N ASN A 376 31.00 -2.86 -16.39
CA ASN A 376 31.99 -2.57 -17.39
C ASN A 376 32.59 -3.87 -17.93
N ALA A 377 32.32 -4.19 -19.19
CA ALA A 377 32.76 -5.42 -19.85
C ALA A 377 34.29 -5.56 -19.92
N PHE A 378 35.05 -4.47 -19.92
CA PHE A 378 36.50 -4.49 -20.02
C PHE A 378 37.24 -4.71 -18.70
N LEU A 379 36.61 -4.47 -17.56
CA LEU A 379 37.30 -4.42 -16.28
C LEU A 379 36.65 -5.26 -15.18
N THR A 380 35.60 -6.02 -15.48
CA THR A 380 34.76 -6.67 -14.46
C THR A 380 34.30 -5.71 -13.35
N ARG A 381 34.22 -4.43 -13.65
CA ARG A 381 33.80 -3.37 -12.74
C ARG A 381 32.40 -2.93 -13.10
N LYS A 382 31.58 -2.71 -12.09
CA LYS A 382 30.31 -2.03 -12.23
C LYS A 382 30.53 -0.53 -12.03
N THR A 383 29.99 0.26 -12.90
CA THR A 383 30.00 1.72 -12.76
C THR A 383 28.64 2.16 -12.23
N ILE A 384 28.64 3.03 -11.24
CA ILE A 384 27.44 3.63 -10.70
C ILE A 384 27.32 5.03 -11.24
N LEU A 385 26.20 5.28 -11.89
CA LEU A 385 25.80 6.61 -12.28
C LEU A 385 24.71 7.09 -11.32
N SER A 386 24.99 8.15 -10.61
CA SER A 386 23.97 8.93 -9.95
C SER A 386 23.47 9.94 -10.99
N THR A 387 22.37 9.64 -11.65
CA THR A 387 21.79 10.56 -12.63
C THR A 387 20.69 11.34 -11.94
N GLY A 388 20.94 12.58 -11.69
CA GLY A 388 20.08 13.36 -10.82
C GLY A 388 18.83 13.93 -11.45
N PHE A 389 18.42 13.82 -12.71
CA PHE A 389 17.23 14.57 -13.09
C PHE A 389 16.62 14.22 -14.44
N TRP A 390 15.29 14.19 -14.44
CA TRP A 390 14.46 14.27 -15.62
C TRP A 390 14.01 15.70 -15.84
N GLU A 391 14.20 16.25 -17.02
CA GLU A 391 13.61 17.51 -17.45
C GLU A 391 12.95 17.33 -18.81
N TYR A 392 11.69 17.76 -18.92
CA TYR A 392 11.01 17.76 -20.21
C TYR A 392 11.56 18.89 -21.07
N ASP A 393 12.13 18.55 -22.22
CA ASP A 393 12.51 19.53 -23.23
C ASP A 393 11.35 19.72 -24.19
N ALA A 394 10.57 20.77 -23.98
CA ALA A 394 9.43 21.11 -24.84
C ALA A 394 9.86 21.34 -26.31
N SER A 395 11.09 21.75 -26.58
CA SER A 395 11.59 21.98 -27.92
C SER A 395 11.89 20.69 -28.68
N ALA A 396 12.32 19.67 -27.97
CA ALA A 396 12.60 18.35 -28.53
C ALA A 396 11.38 17.41 -28.48
N GLY A 397 10.31 17.80 -27.76
CA GLY A 397 9.15 16.96 -27.51
C GLY A 397 9.51 15.65 -26.80
N ALA A 398 10.59 15.65 -26.02
CA ALA A 398 11.13 14.47 -25.37
C ALA A 398 11.66 14.81 -23.98
N ALA A 399 11.63 13.81 -23.10
CA ALA A 399 12.39 13.91 -21.87
C ALA A 399 13.87 13.84 -22.14
N LYS A 400 14.61 14.62 -21.43
CA LYS A 400 16.07 14.49 -21.35
C LYS A 400 16.43 13.97 -19.98
N LEU A 401 17.24 12.91 -19.95
CA LEU A 401 18.02 12.61 -18.77
C LEU A 401 19.04 13.74 -18.62
N TRP A 402 18.90 14.52 -17.58
CA TRP A 402 19.86 15.61 -17.34
C TRP A 402 21.08 15.05 -16.62
N ASP A 403 22.22 15.13 -17.27
CA ASP A 403 23.50 15.00 -16.60
C ASP A 403 23.81 16.32 -15.87
N ASN A 404 23.29 16.46 -14.67
CA ASN A 404 23.53 17.63 -13.84
C ASN A 404 24.69 17.36 -12.87
N GLY A 405 25.80 16.88 -13.39
CA GLY A 405 26.99 16.57 -12.61
C GLY A 405 26.89 15.26 -11.83
N GLY A 406 26.14 14.29 -12.36
CA GLY A 406 26.12 12.94 -11.81
C GLY A 406 27.55 12.38 -11.73
N THR A 407 27.97 11.95 -10.55
CA THR A 407 29.28 11.34 -10.35
C THR A 407 29.25 9.91 -10.85
N SER A 408 30.03 9.62 -11.88
CA SER A 408 30.36 8.24 -12.24
C SER A 408 31.44 7.76 -11.28
N THR A 409 31.09 6.82 -10.42
CA THR A 409 32.07 6.20 -9.51
C THR A 409 32.32 4.76 -9.97
N ALA A 410 33.55 4.44 -10.26
CA ALA A 410 33.93 3.06 -10.55
C ALA A 410 33.66 2.19 -9.32
N CYS A 411 32.79 1.20 -9.48
CA CYS A 411 32.42 0.31 -8.41
C CYS A 411 33.18 -1.02 -8.56
N ILE A 412 34.03 -1.33 -7.59
CA ILE A 412 34.68 -2.63 -7.48
C ILE A 412 33.79 -3.53 -6.62
N GLY A 413 33.70 -4.83 -6.92
CA GLY A 413 32.86 -5.75 -6.12
C GLY A 413 31.56 -6.12 -6.79
N THR A 414 31.60 -6.28 -8.08
CA THR A 414 30.44 -6.43 -8.96
C THR A 414 29.68 -7.75 -8.85
N ASN A 415 30.23 -8.74 -8.16
CA ASN A 415 29.59 -10.04 -8.03
C ASN A 415 28.56 -10.12 -6.89
N ILE A 416 28.47 -9.07 -6.07
CA ILE A 416 27.59 -9.03 -4.89
C ILE A 416 26.15 -8.68 -5.30
N ILE A 417 25.98 -7.76 -6.28
CA ILE A 417 24.66 -7.32 -6.74
C ILE A 417 24.40 -7.86 -8.14
N ASN A 418 23.22 -8.45 -8.30
CA ASN A 418 22.66 -8.90 -9.58
C ASN A 418 21.21 -8.41 -9.73
N GLU A 419 20.53 -8.82 -10.79
CA GLU A 419 19.15 -8.42 -11.07
C GLU A 419 18.17 -8.79 -9.93
N GLN A 420 18.37 -9.94 -9.29
CA GLN A 420 17.52 -10.48 -8.23
C GLN A 420 17.87 -9.92 -6.85
N THR A 421 19.03 -9.32 -6.67
CA THR A 421 19.45 -8.78 -5.37
C THR A 421 18.43 -7.73 -4.88
N PRO A 422 17.79 -7.91 -3.71
CA PRO A 422 16.90 -6.90 -3.16
C PRO A 422 17.68 -5.64 -2.81
N CYS A 423 17.18 -4.49 -3.26
CA CYS A 423 17.84 -3.21 -3.06
C CYS A 423 16.82 -2.12 -2.78
N VAL A 424 17.15 -1.24 -1.85
CA VAL A 424 16.46 0.03 -1.64
C VAL A 424 17.48 1.14 -1.43
N ALA A 425 17.21 2.32 -1.96
CA ALA A 425 18.08 3.48 -1.81
C ALA A 425 17.31 4.66 -1.22
N ASN A 426 17.96 5.43 -0.37
CA ASN A 426 17.37 6.63 0.20
C ASN A 426 18.33 7.81 0.14
N LYS A 427 17.74 9.00 0.05
CA LYS A 427 18.49 10.26 -0.03
C LYS A 427 18.90 10.76 1.35
N THR A 428 18.18 10.42 2.40
CA THR A 428 18.44 10.89 3.76
C THR A 428 19.83 10.48 4.25
N TYR A 429 20.22 9.24 3.97
CA TYR A 429 21.52 8.69 4.38
C TYR A 429 22.49 8.51 3.21
N TYR A 430 22.12 8.92 1.99
CA TYR A 430 22.88 8.65 0.77
C TYR A 430 23.31 7.19 0.67
N SER A 431 22.42 6.28 1.02
CA SER A 431 22.73 4.87 1.13
C SER A 431 21.90 3.98 0.22
N LEU A 432 22.56 2.97 -0.34
CA LEU A 432 21.96 1.80 -0.93
C LEU A 432 22.03 0.66 0.09
N LEU A 433 20.89 0.17 0.53
CA LEU A 433 20.78 -1.07 1.28
C LEU A 433 20.53 -2.21 0.30
N PHE A 434 21.22 -3.32 0.46
CA PHE A 434 21.04 -4.50 -0.39
C PHE A 434 21.22 -5.79 0.39
N GLY A 435 20.50 -6.83 -0.04
CA GLY A 435 20.62 -8.17 0.50
C GLY A 435 21.83 -8.90 -0.08
N ASP A 436 22.65 -9.51 0.79
CA ASP A 436 23.74 -10.41 0.44
C ASP A 436 23.62 -11.68 1.29
N LYS A 437 23.00 -12.73 0.73
CA LYS A 437 22.62 -13.95 1.47
C LYS A 437 21.75 -13.62 2.67
N ASN A 438 22.19 -13.93 3.89
CA ASN A 438 21.50 -13.64 5.14
C ASN A 438 21.84 -12.26 5.74
N GLN A 439 22.52 -11.40 4.99
CA GLN A 439 22.93 -10.08 5.46
C GLN A 439 22.23 -8.97 4.70
N VAL A 440 21.96 -7.87 5.39
CA VAL A 440 21.73 -6.57 4.76
C VAL A 440 23.00 -5.76 4.87
N ARG A 441 23.48 -5.29 3.73
CA ARG A 441 24.65 -4.42 3.64
C ARG A 441 24.25 -3.00 3.30
N ARG A 442 25.03 -2.04 3.75
CA ARG A 442 24.88 -0.62 3.46
C ARG A 442 26.10 -0.10 2.71
N TRP A 443 25.83 0.48 1.57
CA TRP A 443 26.83 1.20 0.78
C TRP A 443 26.46 2.68 0.64
N ASN A 444 27.41 3.56 0.95
CA ASN A 444 27.19 5.00 0.80
C ASN A 444 27.58 5.42 -0.62
N TYR A 445 26.58 5.75 -1.44
CA TYR A 445 26.79 6.11 -2.84
C TYR A 445 27.31 7.56 -3.05
N ALA A 446 27.29 8.41 -2.01
CA ALA A 446 27.90 9.74 -2.07
C ALA A 446 29.44 9.71 -1.89
N THR A 447 29.98 8.56 -1.53
CA THR A 447 31.41 8.37 -1.38
C THR A 447 31.98 7.57 -2.56
N SER A 448 33.28 7.68 -2.81
CA SER A 448 33.98 6.88 -3.82
C SER A 448 34.38 5.47 -3.32
N GLN A 449 33.73 4.99 -2.26
CA GLN A 449 34.01 3.68 -1.69
C GLN A 449 33.51 2.57 -2.63
N SER A 450 34.30 1.51 -2.81
CA SER A 450 33.87 0.37 -3.61
C SER A 450 32.76 -0.45 -2.93
N LEU A 451 31.89 -1.08 -3.74
CA LEU A 451 30.72 -1.81 -3.26
C LEU A 451 31.07 -3.03 -2.40
N ASP A 452 32.23 -3.68 -2.66
CA ASP A 452 32.73 -4.80 -1.87
C ASP A 452 33.09 -4.42 -0.43
N LYS A 453 33.26 -3.15 -0.16
CA LYS A 453 33.51 -2.59 1.18
C LYS A 453 32.25 -2.06 1.84
N ALA A 454 31.07 -2.38 1.31
CA ALA A 454 29.82 -2.07 1.96
C ALA A 454 29.76 -2.69 3.35
N ASP A 455 29.38 -1.90 4.34
CA ASP A 455 29.28 -2.35 5.72
C ASP A 455 28.16 -3.38 5.88
N VAL A 456 28.39 -4.43 6.66
CA VAL A 456 27.32 -5.31 7.13
C VAL A 456 26.51 -4.54 8.15
N LEU A 457 25.27 -4.19 7.79
CA LEU A 457 24.36 -3.48 8.67
C LEU A 457 23.72 -4.41 9.68
N GLN A 458 23.25 -5.60 9.22
CA GLN A 458 22.64 -6.62 10.08
C GLN A 458 22.70 -7.99 9.42
N THR A 459 22.69 -9.05 10.26
CA THR A 459 22.63 -10.46 9.84
C THR A 459 21.34 -11.10 10.38
N PHE A 460 20.69 -11.91 9.56
CA PHE A 460 19.38 -12.48 9.83
C PHE A 460 19.42 -14.01 9.78
N GLY A 461 18.67 -14.65 10.68
CA GLY A 461 18.47 -16.09 10.70
C GLY A 461 19.77 -16.91 10.77
N SER A 462 19.74 -18.08 10.16
CA SER A 462 20.90 -18.98 10.06
C SER A 462 21.86 -18.55 8.94
N ASP A 463 23.04 -19.18 8.87
CA ASP A 463 24.00 -18.96 7.77
C ASP A 463 23.43 -19.31 6.37
N ARG A 464 22.32 -20.05 6.33
CA ARG A 464 21.62 -20.43 5.10
C ARG A 464 20.40 -19.55 4.80
N ALA A 465 20.00 -18.70 5.73
CA ALA A 465 18.91 -17.76 5.50
C ALA A 465 19.22 -16.84 4.32
N ILE A 466 18.17 -16.41 3.63
CA ILE A 466 18.28 -15.58 2.43
C ILE A 466 17.36 -14.38 2.56
N VAL A 467 17.94 -13.19 2.51
CA VAL A 467 17.19 -11.92 2.40
C VAL A 467 16.61 -11.84 0.99
N THR A 468 15.30 -11.65 0.89
CA THR A 468 14.56 -11.68 -0.37
C THR A 468 14.00 -10.35 -0.79
N ASP A 469 13.63 -9.49 0.17
CA ASP A 469 13.13 -8.16 -0.16
C ASP A 469 13.40 -7.14 0.96
N LEU A 470 13.45 -5.87 0.58
CA LEU A 470 13.69 -4.73 1.45
C LEU A 470 12.70 -3.62 1.12
N VAL A 471 12.10 -3.02 2.14
CA VAL A 471 11.18 -1.88 1.99
C VAL A 471 11.47 -0.84 3.06
N LEU A 472 11.49 0.43 2.68
CA LEU A 472 11.63 1.56 3.61
C LEU A 472 10.26 1.97 4.16
N SER A 473 10.23 2.42 5.42
CA SER A 473 9.09 3.15 5.95
C SER A 473 8.91 4.50 5.23
N ALA A 474 7.73 5.11 5.35
CA ALA A 474 7.45 6.39 4.71
C ALA A 474 8.39 7.54 5.14
N ASP A 475 8.95 7.46 6.34
CA ASP A 475 9.93 8.42 6.87
C ASP A 475 11.39 8.00 6.64
N HIS A 476 11.63 6.81 6.08
CA HIS A 476 12.93 6.17 5.85
C HIS A 476 13.76 5.90 7.12
N LEU A 477 13.18 6.03 8.29
CA LEU A 477 13.89 5.76 9.55
C LEU A 477 13.97 4.27 9.86
N THR A 478 13.04 3.48 9.33
CA THR A 478 13.01 2.04 9.49
C THR A 478 13.04 1.33 8.15
N THR A 479 13.66 0.15 8.14
CA THR A 479 13.70 -0.76 6.99
C THR A 479 13.05 -2.07 7.39
N TYR A 480 12.10 -2.52 6.58
CA TYR A 480 11.50 -3.84 6.68
C TYR A 480 12.32 -4.81 5.85
N VAL A 481 12.73 -5.91 6.45
CA VAL A 481 13.60 -6.91 5.85
C VAL A 481 12.86 -8.25 5.83
N ALA A 482 12.55 -8.75 4.64
CA ALA A 482 12.03 -10.09 4.47
C ALA A 482 13.15 -11.07 4.18
N PHE A 483 13.15 -12.19 4.87
CA PHE A 483 14.08 -13.30 4.64
C PHE A 483 13.40 -14.63 4.91
N TYR A 484 14.00 -15.72 4.48
CA TYR A 484 13.49 -17.05 4.75
C TYR A 484 14.60 -18.04 5.08
N GLU A 485 14.21 -19.10 5.78
CA GLU A 485 15.06 -20.24 6.16
C GLU A 485 14.80 -21.42 5.19
N PRO A 486 15.69 -21.72 4.23
CA PRO A 486 15.44 -22.73 3.21
C PRO A 486 15.22 -24.14 3.78
N ASP A 487 15.80 -24.43 4.94
CA ASP A 487 15.75 -25.77 5.56
C ASP A 487 14.53 -25.96 6.47
N GLN A 488 13.78 -24.90 6.74
CA GLN A 488 12.59 -24.96 7.57
C GLN A 488 11.37 -25.32 6.75
N THR A 489 10.53 -26.22 7.28
CA THR A 489 9.25 -26.61 6.65
C THR A 489 8.12 -25.74 7.17
N GLY A 490 7.07 -25.59 6.36
CA GLY A 490 5.92 -24.75 6.70
C GLY A 490 6.17 -23.27 6.44
N LEU A 491 5.69 -22.41 7.33
CA LEU A 491 5.98 -20.97 7.28
C LEU A 491 7.44 -20.77 7.66
N ASN A 492 8.26 -20.47 6.69
CA ASN A 492 9.71 -20.33 6.83
C ASN A 492 10.22 -18.92 6.52
N GLY A 493 9.31 -18.02 6.21
CA GLY A 493 9.58 -16.60 5.96
C GLY A 493 9.32 -15.73 7.18
N SER A 494 10.21 -14.78 7.40
CA SER A 494 10.20 -13.86 8.53
C SER A 494 10.35 -12.43 8.04
N VAL A 495 9.83 -11.47 8.81
CA VAL A 495 10.00 -10.05 8.56
C VAL A 495 10.52 -9.37 9.82
N TYR A 496 11.66 -8.72 9.71
CA TYR A 496 12.21 -7.92 10.80
C TYR A 496 12.16 -6.45 10.44
N VAL A 497 11.92 -5.62 11.46
CA VAL A 497 11.97 -4.18 11.36
C VAL A 497 13.28 -3.72 11.98
N ILE A 498 14.11 -3.05 11.19
CA ILE A 498 15.39 -2.54 11.66
C ILE A 498 15.48 -1.02 11.54
N SER A 499 16.30 -0.40 12.36
CA SER A 499 16.72 0.99 12.17
C SER A 499 17.51 1.10 10.87
N THR A 500 17.11 1.98 9.97
CA THR A 500 17.81 2.22 8.70
C THR A 500 19.23 2.73 8.91
N ASP A 501 19.46 3.49 9.98
CA ASP A 501 20.77 4.07 10.29
C ASP A 501 21.71 3.07 10.98
N THR A 502 21.25 2.40 12.03
CA THR A 502 22.11 1.60 12.90
C THR A 502 22.06 0.10 12.59
N GLY A 503 21.02 -0.38 11.90
CA GLY A 503 20.75 -1.81 11.71
C GLY A 503 20.19 -2.52 12.95
N GLU A 504 19.95 -1.80 14.05
CA GLU A 504 19.34 -2.35 15.26
C GLU A 504 17.98 -2.97 14.93
N ILE A 505 17.75 -4.20 15.40
CA ILE A 505 16.46 -4.87 15.25
C ILE A 505 15.48 -4.26 16.26
N LEU A 506 14.46 -3.61 15.74
CA LEU A 506 13.40 -2.97 16.51
C LEU A 506 12.28 -3.96 16.81
N GLU A 507 11.90 -4.78 15.83
CA GLU A 507 10.82 -5.76 15.96
C GLU A 507 11.14 -7.02 15.14
N ARG A 508 10.60 -8.17 15.59
CA ARG A 508 10.77 -9.48 14.95
C ARG A 508 9.43 -10.15 14.74
N TYR A 509 9.23 -10.66 13.54
CA TYR A 509 8.06 -11.44 13.17
C TYR A 509 8.56 -12.70 12.48
N ASP A 510 8.73 -13.77 13.28
CA ASP A 510 9.26 -15.04 12.83
C ASP A 510 8.13 -15.91 12.26
N ASN A 511 8.41 -16.58 11.14
CA ASN A 511 7.54 -17.61 10.55
C ASN A 511 6.11 -17.09 10.23
N VAL A 512 6.02 -15.90 9.67
CA VAL A 512 4.74 -15.23 9.36
C VAL A 512 4.26 -15.48 7.94
N CYS A 513 5.11 -16.04 7.08
CA CYS A 513 4.79 -16.33 5.68
C CYS A 513 5.63 -17.50 5.16
N TYR A 514 5.36 -17.94 3.92
CA TYR A 514 6.26 -18.79 3.18
C TYR A 514 7.47 -18.00 2.68
N ARG A 515 8.22 -18.54 1.69
CA ARG A 515 9.31 -17.79 1.07
C ARG A 515 8.80 -16.44 0.56
N PRO A 516 9.25 -15.30 1.12
CA PRO A 516 8.83 -13.99 0.67
C PRO A 516 9.26 -13.73 -0.78
N VAL A 517 8.41 -13.08 -1.55
CA VAL A 517 8.65 -12.75 -2.95
C VAL A 517 8.68 -11.25 -3.14
N LYS A 518 7.73 -10.55 -2.52
CA LYS A 518 7.58 -9.11 -2.67
C LYS A 518 6.94 -8.48 -1.45
N MET A 519 7.50 -7.38 -1.00
CA MET A 519 6.89 -6.48 -0.02
C MET A 519 6.62 -5.12 -0.63
N ILE A 520 5.59 -4.46 -0.16
CA ILE A 520 5.38 -3.02 -0.35
C ILE A 520 4.95 -2.37 0.96
N TYR A 521 5.34 -1.12 1.16
CA TYR A 521 4.74 -0.28 2.17
C TYR A 521 3.45 0.30 1.60
N LYS A 522 2.32 -0.23 2.05
CA LYS A 522 1.00 0.26 1.68
C LYS A 522 0.67 1.49 2.52
N LYS A 523 0.44 2.60 1.86
CA LYS A 523 0.01 3.86 2.50
C LYS A 523 -1.51 3.85 2.72
N LYS A 524 -1.93 4.70 3.66
CA LYS A 524 -3.35 4.96 3.95
C LYS A 524 -4.03 5.70 2.79
#